data_b5f5cdedb4488db5488830961c4d3e15
#
_entry.id   b5f5cdedb4488db5488830961c4d3e15
#
_cell.length_a   1.000
_cell.length_b   1.000
_cell.length_c   1.000
_cell.angle_alpha   90.00
_cell.angle_beta   90.00
_cell.angle_gamma   90.00
#
_symmetry.space_group_name_H-M   'P 1'
#
loop_
_entity.id
_entity.type
_entity.pdbx_description
1 polymer ?
#
loop_
_entity_poly.entity_id
_entity_poly.type
_entity_poly.pdbx_seq_one_letter_code
_entity_poly.pdbx_strand_id
1 'polypeptide(L)'
;SFFLSVISIRPLGTPISSLMAWLEILKDKQVDDDILKEIDKDISRLNTITERFSKIGSQPELYPENLYQQLSNIMDYLKTRISRKIEITCNFSPEQELYIPLSASLFSWVIENLVRNSVDSIENNPGIISINVSESDKDVIIDVSDNGKGIPKSKQKTIFNPGYTTKKRGWGLGLSLSKRIVEYYHKGKLVLKSSDPKKLTIFRITLKK
;
A
#
# COMPACT_ATOMS: atom_id res chain seq x y z
N SER A 1 20.55 -13.98 7.18
CA SER A 1 21.28 -13.72 5.93
C SER A 1 20.40 -13.14 4.81
N PHE A 2 19.27 -12.48 5.15
CA PHE A 2 18.35 -11.82 4.20
C PHE A 2 18.72 -10.35 3.97
N PHE A 3 19.76 -9.86 4.60
CA PHE A 3 20.21 -8.45 4.56
C PHE A 3 20.94 -8.05 3.27
N LEU A 4 21.34 -9.01 2.44
CA LEU A 4 22.17 -8.74 1.26
C LEU A 4 21.38 -8.45 -0.03
N SER A 5 20.07 -8.70 -0.07
CA SER A 5 19.26 -8.43 -1.28
C SER A 5 18.77 -6.99 -1.41
N VAL A 6 18.83 -6.19 -0.35
CA VAL A 6 18.39 -4.77 -0.37
C VAL A 6 19.47 -3.84 -0.95
N ILE A 7 20.74 -4.24 -0.91
CA ILE A 7 21.87 -3.45 -1.46
C ILE A 7 21.86 -3.44 -3.01
N SER A 8 21.08 -4.32 -3.64
CA SER A 8 21.12 -4.53 -5.10
C SER A 8 20.09 -3.70 -5.91
N ILE A 9 19.31 -2.80 -5.29
CA ILE A 9 18.22 -2.08 -6.00
C ILE A 9 18.68 -0.75 -6.61
N ARG A 10 19.76 -0.15 -6.10
CA ARG A 10 20.40 1.00 -6.79
C ARG A 10 20.76 0.72 -8.26
N PRO A 11 21.17 -0.51 -8.65
CA PRO A 11 21.42 -0.82 -10.05
C PRO A 11 20.19 -0.88 -10.95
N LEU A 12 18.95 -0.95 -10.40
CA LEU A 12 17.74 -1.05 -11.23
C LEU A 12 17.24 0.30 -11.78
N GLY A 13 17.58 1.40 -11.15
CA GLY A 13 17.25 2.74 -11.64
C GLY A 13 17.87 3.04 -13.02
N THR A 14 19.12 2.67 -13.21
CA THR A 14 19.84 2.88 -14.47
C THR A 14 19.23 2.11 -15.65
N PRO A 15 18.97 0.78 -15.59
CA PRO A 15 18.31 0.06 -16.67
C PRO A 15 16.88 0.54 -16.94
N ILE A 16 16.13 0.99 -15.93
CA ILE A 16 14.79 1.55 -16.15
C ILE A 16 14.88 2.88 -16.91
N SER A 17 15.81 3.76 -16.55
CA SER A 17 16.04 5.00 -17.29
C SER A 17 16.47 4.73 -18.74
N SER A 18 17.25 3.69 -18.97
CA SER A 18 17.62 3.23 -20.32
C SER A 18 16.42 2.72 -21.10
N LEU A 19 15.53 1.92 -20.46
CA LEU A 19 14.29 1.44 -21.10
C LEU A 19 13.34 2.59 -21.45
N MET A 20 13.24 3.61 -20.60
CA MET A 20 12.46 4.83 -20.89
C MET A 20 13.03 5.56 -22.13
N ALA A 21 14.36 5.70 -22.23
CA ALA A 21 15.00 6.31 -23.39
C ALA A 21 14.76 5.50 -24.67
N TRP A 22 14.83 4.17 -24.60
CA TRP A 22 14.49 3.31 -25.73
C TRP A 22 13.03 3.42 -26.14
N LEU A 23 12.11 3.55 -25.20
CA LEU A 23 10.70 3.76 -25.50
C LEU A 23 10.47 5.06 -26.29
N GLU A 24 11.14 6.17 -25.91
CA GLU A 24 11.06 7.43 -26.66
C GLU A 24 11.58 7.28 -28.10
N ILE A 25 12.70 6.54 -28.30
CA ILE A 25 13.23 6.26 -29.63
C ILE A 25 12.27 5.39 -30.46
N LEU A 26 11.55 4.45 -29.83
CA LEU A 26 10.58 3.61 -30.52
C LEU A 26 9.31 4.38 -30.93
N LYS A 27 8.88 5.39 -30.13
CA LYS A 27 7.78 6.28 -30.49
C LYS A 27 8.03 7.02 -31.82
N ASP A 28 9.27 7.40 -32.09
CA ASP A 28 9.66 8.06 -33.34
C ASP A 28 9.74 7.11 -34.54
N LYS A 29 9.72 5.78 -34.35
CA LYS A 29 9.92 4.78 -35.40
C LYS A 29 8.63 4.13 -35.93
N GLN A 30 7.46 4.75 -35.78
CA GLN A 30 6.17 4.22 -36.26
C GLN A 30 5.86 2.79 -35.78
N VAL A 31 6.23 2.48 -34.54
CA VAL A 31 5.80 1.24 -33.87
C VAL A 31 4.33 1.39 -33.48
N ASP A 32 3.59 0.29 -33.50
CA ASP A 32 2.19 0.25 -33.10
C ASP A 32 1.95 0.92 -31.73
N ASP A 33 1.10 1.93 -31.73
CA ASP A 33 0.79 2.75 -30.55
C ASP A 33 0.30 1.93 -29.36
N ASP A 34 -0.38 0.81 -29.58
CA ASP A 34 -0.90 -0.02 -28.49
C ASP A 34 0.22 -0.83 -27.84
N ILE A 35 1.23 -1.26 -28.61
CA ILE A 35 2.45 -1.89 -28.07
C ILE A 35 3.25 -0.87 -27.25
N LEU A 36 3.41 0.35 -27.74
CA LEU A 36 4.12 1.41 -27.03
C LEU A 36 3.44 1.76 -25.70
N LYS A 37 2.11 1.86 -25.66
CA LYS A 37 1.34 2.11 -24.44
C LYS A 37 1.51 1.01 -23.39
N GLU A 38 1.52 -0.27 -23.79
CA GLU A 38 1.73 -1.38 -22.84
C GLU A 38 3.16 -1.40 -22.30
N ILE A 39 4.17 -1.12 -23.14
CA ILE A 39 5.57 -0.99 -22.71
C ILE A 39 5.72 0.18 -21.70
N ASP A 40 5.18 1.36 -22.02
CA ASP A 40 5.21 2.54 -21.13
C ASP A 40 4.58 2.25 -19.78
N LYS A 41 3.46 1.55 -19.78
CA LYS A 41 2.75 1.12 -18.57
C LYS A 41 3.58 0.15 -17.72
N ASP A 42 4.29 -0.79 -18.33
CA ASP A 42 5.12 -1.73 -17.61
C ASP A 42 6.43 -1.08 -17.09
N ILE A 43 7.04 -0.17 -17.86
CA ILE A 43 8.18 0.64 -17.41
C ILE A 43 7.78 1.54 -16.24
N SER A 44 6.62 2.20 -16.33
CA SER A 44 6.08 3.03 -15.24
C SER A 44 5.82 2.23 -13.98
N ARG A 45 5.34 0.99 -14.11
CA ARG A 45 5.20 0.06 -12.98
C ARG A 45 6.55 -0.31 -12.36
N LEU A 46 7.55 -0.63 -13.17
CA LEU A 46 8.90 -0.95 -12.70
C LEU A 46 9.53 0.24 -11.99
N ASN A 47 9.38 1.44 -12.54
CA ASN A 47 9.87 2.66 -11.91
C ASN A 47 9.24 2.89 -10.54
N THR A 48 7.90 2.78 -10.45
CA THR A 48 7.17 2.87 -9.17
C THR A 48 7.67 1.84 -8.15
N ILE A 49 7.91 0.61 -8.57
CA ILE A 49 8.46 -0.44 -7.70
C ILE A 49 9.86 -0.05 -7.23
N THR A 50 10.73 0.38 -8.14
CA THR A 50 12.11 0.75 -7.83
C THR A 50 12.20 1.95 -6.89
N GLU A 51 11.41 2.99 -7.11
CA GLU A 51 11.31 4.15 -6.22
C GLU A 51 10.83 3.76 -4.82
N ARG A 52 9.81 2.91 -4.74
CA ARG A 52 9.30 2.39 -3.47
C ARG A 52 10.36 1.59 -2.71
N PHE A 53 11.11 0.75 -3.41
CA PHE A 53 12.21 -0.02 -2.81
C PHE A 53 13.43 0.85 -2.46
N SER A 54 13.75 1.85 -3.24
CA SER A 54 14.83 2.80 -2.94
C SER A 54 14.55 3.55 -1.62
N LYS A 55 13.30 3.97 -1.40
CA LYS A 55 12.87 4.60 -0.15
C LYS A 55 12.92 3.64 1.06
N ILE A 56 12.79 2.34 0.84
CA ILE A 56 12.96 1.30 1.88
C ILE A 56 14.43 1.05 2.23
N GLY A 57 15.36 1.38 1.33
CA GLY A 57 16.81 1.22 1.54
C GLY A 57 17.48 2.36 2.31
N SER A 58 16.83 3.53 2.41
CA SER A 58 17.27 4.67 3.22
C SER A 58 16.33 4.84 4.42
N GLN A 59 16.83 5.33 5.56
CA GLN A 59 15.93 5.74 6.65
C GLN A 59 15.13 6.95 6.16
N PRO A 60 13.81 6.85 5.99
CA PRO A 60 13.00 7.98 5.60
C PRO A 60 12.93 8.98 6.76
N GLU A 61 13.06 10.24 6.46
CA GLU A 61 12.76 11.30 7.42
C GLU A 61 11.25 11.34 7.67
N LEU A 62 10.87 11.48 8.94
CA LEU A 62 9.50 11.66 9.35
C LEU A 62 9.27 13.13 9.65
N TYR A 63 8.18 13.67 9.12
CA TYR A 63 7.78 15.05 9.35
C TYR A 63 6.44 15.08 10.08
N PRO A 64 6.15 16.13 10.88
CA PRO A 64 4.83 16.34 11.42
C PRO A 64 3.82 16.53 10.27
N GLU A 65 2.96 15.53 10.04
CA GLU A 65 1.95 15.54 8.98
C GLU A 65 0.55 15.44 9.60
N ASN A 66 -0.42 16.19 9.07
CA ASN A 66 -1.80 16.02 9.50
C ASN A 66 -2.35 14.69 8.99
N LEU A 67 -2.54 13.73 9.90
CA LEU A 67 -3.00 12.37 9.58
C LEU A 67 -4.33 12.36 8.82
N TYR A 68 -5.31 13.16 9.24
CA TYR A 68 -6.64 13.18 8.63
C TYR A 68 -6.58 13.72 7.21
N GLN A 69 -5.79 14.75 6.97
CA GLN A 69 -5.57 15.28 5.62
C GLN A 69 -4.86 14.25 4.72
N GLN A 70 -3.84 13.55 5.26
CA GLN A 70 -3.15 12.50 4.50
C GLN A 70 -4.09 11.35 4.15
N LEU A 71 -4.89 10.88 5.09
CA LEU A 71 -5.89 9.82 4.84
C LEU A 71 -6.94 10.28 3.82
N SER A 72 -7.44 11.50 3.92
CA SER A 72 -8.42 12.05 2.97
C SER A 72 -7.86 12.09 1.55
N ASN A 73 -6.64 12.61 1.37
CA ASN A 73 -5.98 12.63 0.07
C ASN A 73 -5.83 11.22 -0.54
N ILE A 74 -5.47 10.23 0.29
CA ILE A 74 -5.36 8.83 -0.15
C ILE A 74 -6.73 8.28 -0.54
N MET A 75 -7.78 8.60 0.23
CA MET A 75 -9.13 8.14 -0.05
C MET A 75 -9.67 8.69 -1.35
N ASP A 76 -9.46 9.98 -1.63
CA ASP A 76 -9.90 10.61 -2.87
C ASP A 76 -9.18 9.99 -4.08
N TYR A 77 -7.87 9.74 -3.96
CA TYR A 77 -7.11 9.01 -4.97
C TYR A 77 -7.65 7.60 -5.22
N LEU A 78 -7.99 6.86 -4.15
CA LEU A 78 -8.47 5.49 -4.26
C LEU A 78 -9.89 5.41 -4.82
N LYS A 79 -10.79 6.31 -4.43
CA LYS A 79 -12.18 6.37 -4.93
C LYS A 79 -12.24 6.47 -6.46
N THR A 80 -11.28 7.14 -7.10
CA THR A 80 -11.24 7.26 -8.55
C THR A 80 -10.79 5.97 -9.27
N ARG A 81 -10.22 5.00 -8.54
CA ARG A 81 -9.59 3.79 -9.09
C ARG A 81 -10.25 2.48 -8.67
N ILE A 82 -11.13 2.55 -7.68
CA ILE A 82 -11.87 1.41 -7.17
C ILE A 82 -13.23 1.35 -7.84
N SER A 83 -13.72 0.13 -8.09
CA SER A 83 -15.04 -0.08 -8.68
C SER A 83 -16.12 0.62 -7.84
N ARG A 84 -17.08 1.29 -8.52
CA ARG A 84 -18.25 1.91 -7.88
C ARG A 84 -19.15 0.92 -7.12
N LYS A 85 -18.91 -0.39 -7.26
CA LYS A 85 -19.61 -1.44 -6.52
C LYS A 85 -19.08 -1.62 -5.10
N ILE A 86 -17.96 -0.98 -4.76
CA ILE A 86 -17.36 -1.02 -3.43
C ILE A 86 -17.54 0.35 -2.79
N GLU A 87 -18.26 0.36 -1.67
CA GLU A 87 -18.40 1.54 -0.83
C GLU A 87 -17.20 1.68 0.07
N ILE A 88 -16.64 2.89 0.15
CA ILE A 88 -15.55 3.22 1.05
C ILE A 88 -16.00 4.31 2.01
N THR A 89 -15.99 3.98 3.31
CA THR A 89 -16.42 4.88 4.40
C THR A 89 -15.25 5.24 5.31
N CYS A 90 -15.37 6.37 6.00
CA CYS A 90 -14.44 6.80 7.04
C CYS A 90 -15.21 7.50 8.18
N ASN A 91 -14.64 7.51 9.38
CA ASN A 91 -15.19 8.17 10.56
C ASN A 91 -14.52 9.51 10.88
N PHE A 92 -13.79 10.07 9.93
CA PHE A 92 -13.03 11.31 10.08
C PHE A 92 -13.33 12.28 8.94
N SER A 93 -13.01 13.53 9.17
CA SER A 93 -13.12 14.63 8.20
C SER A 93 -11.74 15.27 7.98
N PRO A 94 -11.45 15.79 6.77
CA PRO A 94 -10.19 16.45 6.47
C PRO A 94 -9.94 17.73 7.28
N GLU A 95 -10.99 18.34 7.85
CA GLU A 95 -10.89 19.52 8.71
C GLU A 95 -10.35 19.21 10.11
N GLN A 96 -10.32 17.94 10.52
CA GLN A 96 -9.72 17.52 11.77
C GLN A 96 -8.20 17.66 11.72
N GLU A 97 -7.60 18.04 12.82
CA GLU A 97 -6.16 18.21 12.93
C GLU A 97 -5.56 17.22 13.92
N LEU A 98 -4.61 16.43 13.42
CA LEU A 98 -3.79 15.55 14.24
C LEU A 98 -2.43 15.40 13.56
N TYR A 99 -1.44 16.09 14.09
CA TYR A 99 -0.08 16.05 13.57
C TYR A 99 0.71 14.93 14.25
N ILE A 100 1.22 13.99 13.46
CA ILE A 100 2.08 12.90 13.91
C ILE A 100 3.29 12.75 12.99
N PRO A 101 4.42 12.20 13.49
CA PRO A 101 5.59 11.98 12.65
C PRO A 101 5.30 10.92 11.57
N LEU A 102 5.22 11.33 10.31
CA LEU A 102 4.95 10.45 9.17
C LEU A 102 5.92 10.71 8.01
N SER A 103 6.22 9.66 7.28
CA SER A 103 6.64 9.74 5.89
C SER A 103 5.41 9.60 5.01
N ALA A 104 4.85 10.71 4.51
CA ALA A 104 3.60 10.75 3.76
C ALA A 104 3.56 9.72 2.62
N SER A 105 4.65 9.59 1.85
CA SER A 105 4.73 8.67 0.72
C SER A 105 4.72 7.18 1.14
N LEU A 106 5.42 6.83 2.21
CA LEU A 106 5.44 5.44 2.72
C LEU A 106 4.14 5.09 3.43
N PHE A 107 3.57 6.04 4.16
CA PHE A 107 2.27 5.87 4.82
C PHE A 107 1.16 5.68 3.79
N SER A 108 1.11 6.51 2.74
CA SER A 108 0.18 6.34 1.62
C SER A 108 0.27 4.95 1.03
N TRP A 109 1.49 4.44 0.80
CA TRP A 109 1.66 3.11 0.28
C TRP A 109 1.09 2.01 1.20
N VAL A 110 1.26 2.14 2.51
CA VAL A 110 0.67 1.19 3.48
C VAL A 110 -0.85 1.16 3.33
N ILE A 111 -1.50 2.32 3.36
CA ILE A 111 -2.97 2.42 3.25
C ILE A 111 -3.45 1.90 1.89
N GLU A 112 -2.83 2.33 0.78
CA GLU A 112 -3.15 1.83 -0.56
C GLU A 112 -3.06 0.30 -0.64
N ASN A 113 -2.01 -0.30 -0.06
CA ASN A 113 -1.83 -1.74 -0.08
C ASN A 113 -2.89 -2.47 0.75
N LEU A 114 -3.25 -1.97 1.93
CA LEU A 114 -4.30 -2.55 2.76
C LEU A 114 -5.66 -2.46 2.05
N VAL A 115 -6.01 -1.29 1.51
CA VAL A 115 -7.26 -1.10 0.77
C VAL A 115 -7.31 -1.98 -0.49
N ARG A 116 -6.21 -2.09 -1.25
CA ARG A 116 -6.14 -2.99 -2.41
C ARG A 116 -6.32 -4.45 -2.01
N ASN A 117 -5.77 -4.88 -0.87
CA ASN A 117 -5.99 -6.22 -0.36
C ASN A 117 -7.46 -6.44 0.02
N SER A 118 -8.11 -5.44 0.59
CA SER A 118 -9.55 -5.46 0.88
C SER A 118 -10.38 -5.59 -0.41
N VAL A 119 -10.11 -4.77 -1.43
CA VAL A 119 -10.77 -4.85 -2.74
C VAL A 119 -10.65 -6.25 -3.35
N ASP A 120 -9.44 -6.82 -3.32
CA ASP A 120 -9.18 -8.16 -3.88
C ASP A 120 -9.81 -9.29 -3.07
N SER A 121 -10.20 -9.04 -1.82
CA SER A 121 -10.89 -10.01 -0.96
C SER A 121 -12.39 -10.00 -1.14
N ILE A 122 -12.96 -8.94 -1.72
CA ILE A 122 -14.39 -8.74 -1.90
C ILE A 122 -14.82 -9.46 -3.19
N GLU A 123 -15.54 -10.57 -3.04
CA GLU A 123 -16.05 -11.36 -4.16
C GLU A 123 -17.55 -11.10 -4.41
N ASN A 124 -18.26 -10.59 -3.40
CA ASN A 124 -19.69 -10.34 -3.43
C ASN A 124 -20.01 -8.84 -3.42
N ASN A 125 -21.13 -8.46 -4.04
CA ASN A 125 -21.68 -7.12 -3.96
C ASN A 125 -22.85 -7.07 -2.95
N PRO A 126 -22.96 -5.99 -2.15
CA PRO A 126 -22.08 -4.83 -2.08
C PRO A 126 -20.81 -5.08 -1.26
N GLY A 127 -19.66 -4.59 -1.77
CA GLY A 127 -18.41 -4.55 -1.03
C GLY A 127 -18.35 -3.30 -0.13
N ILE A 128 -17.90 -3.48 1.09
CA ILE A 128 -17.73 -2.37 2.05
C ILE A 128 -16.31 -2.39 2.59
N ILE A 129 -15.64 -1.25 2.48
CA ILE A 129 -14.34 -1.01 3.10
C ILE A 129 -14.49 0.20 4.02
N SER A 130 -14.02 0.11 5.26
CA SER A 130 -14.03 1.27 6.14
C SER A 130 -12.65 1.55 6.73
N ILE A 131 -12.32 2.83 6.83
CA ILE A 131 -11.10 3.32 7.48
C ILE A 131 -11.53 4.13 8.70
N ASN A 132 -11.26 3.60 9.89
CA ASN A 132 -11.64 4.23 11.13
C ASN A 132 -10.41 4.64 11.92
N VAL A 133 -10.39 5.89 12.38
CA VAL A 133 -9.35 6.44 13.24
C VAL A 133 -9.90 6.60 14.65
N SER A 134 -9.13 6.18 15.63
CA SER A 134 -9.38 6.43 17.04
C SER A 134 -8.09 6.85 17.74
N GLU A 135 -8.22 7.71 18.73
CA GLU A 135 -7.11 8.31 19.44
C GLU A 135 -7.12 7.91 20.90
N SER A 136 -5.93 7.75 21.45
CA SER A 136 -5.67 7.73 22.88
C SER A 136 -4.64 8.80 23.25
N ASP A 137 -4.30 8.93 24.52
CA ASP A 137 -3.33 9.95 24.97
C ASP A 137 -1.97 9.83 24.27
N LYS A 138 -1.55 8.61 23.94
CA LYS A 138 -0.21 8.30 23.40
C LYS A 138 -0.20 7.74 22.00
N ASP A 139 -1.32 7.19 21.56
CA ASP A 139 -1.38 6.40 20.32
C ASP A 139 -2.54 6.83 19.46
N VAL A 140 -2.32 6.70 18.15
CA VAL A 140 -3.35 6.76 17.13
C VAL A 140 -3.54 5.37 16.56
N ILE A 141 -4.79 4.93 16.47
CA ILE A 141 -5.18 3.63 15.94
C ILE A 141 -5.95 3.85 14.65
N ILE A 142 -5.51 3.19 13.58
CA ILE A 142 -6.17 3.20 12.28
C ILE A 142 -6.58 1.78 11.96
N ASP A 143 -7.88 1.53 11.88
CA ASP A 143 -8.45 0.24 11.47
C ASP A 143 -8.92 0.32 10.01
N VAL A 144 -8.33 -0.50 9.15
CA VAL A 144 -8.78 -0.74 7.78
C VAL A 144 -9.55 -2.05 7.78
N SER A 145 -10.84 -2.00 7.49
CA SER A 145 -11.72 -3.17 7.55
C SER A 145 -12.45 -3.41 6.24
N ASP A 146 -12.72 -4.68 5.93
CA ASP A 146 -13.49 -5.11 4.77
C ASP A 146 -14.45 -6.26 5.12
N ASN A 147 -15.53 -6.37 4.33
CA ASN A 147 -16.49 -7.46 4.38
C ASN A 147 -16.20 -8.57 3.34
N GLY A 148 -14.95 -8.73 2.96
CA GLY A 148 -14.52 -9.76 2.02
C GLY A 148 -14.54 -11.18 2.59
N LYS A 149 -13.99 -12.13 1.83
CA LYS A 149 -13.97 -13.57 2.17
C LYS A 149 -13.19 -13.94 3.43
N GLY A 150 -12.46 -13.00 4.01
CA GLY A 150 -11.66 -13.24 5.19
C GLY A 150 -10.37 -14.03 4.94
N ILE A 151 -9.64 -14.27 6.03
CA ILE A 151 -8.37 -14.99 6.03
C ILE A 151 -8.50 -16.22 6.93
N PRO A 152 -8.32 -17.45 6.38
CA PRO A 152 -8.40 -18.67 7.19
C PRO A 152 -7.45 -18.66 8.38
N LYS A 153 -7.90 -19.16 9.53
CA LYS A 153 -7.12 -19.16 10.79
C LYS A 153 -5.71 -19.75 10.62
N SER A 154 -5.57 -20.81 9.83
CA SER A 154 -4.29 -21.45 9.53
C SER A 154 -3.29 -20.54 8.80
N LYS A 155 -3.77 -19.50 8.12
CA LYS A 155 -2.96 -18.56 7.33
C LYS A 155 -2.68 -17.24 8.03
N GLN A 156 -3.44 -16.87 9.07
CA GLN A 156 -3.34 -15.57 9.73
C GLN A 156 -1.95 -15.26 10.30
N LYS A 157 -1.21 -16.28 10.73
CA LYS A 157 0.17 -16.11 11.22
C LYS A 157 1.19 -15.89 10.11
N THR A 158 0.91 -16.32 8.89
CA THR A 158 1.86 -16.31 7.77
C THR A 158 1.64 -15.19 6.77
N ILE A 159 0.52 -14.45 6.85
CA ILE A 159 0.17 -13.40 5.87
C ILE A 159 1.19 -12.26 5.79
N PHE A 160 1.98 -12.05 6.86
CA PHE A 160 3.04 -11.03 6.89
C PHE A 160 4.41 -11.58 6.46
N ASN A 161 4.52 -12.88 6.15
CA ASN A 161 5.79 -13.44 5.67
C ASN A 161 6.07 -12.96 4.24
N PRO A 162 7.30 -12.53 3.93
CA PRO A 162 7.66 -12.17 2.57
C PRO A 162 7.40 -13.33 1.58
N GLY A 163 6.82 -13.00 0.43
CA GLY A 163 6.50 -13.99 -0.60
C GLY A 163 5.15 -14.71 -0.40
N TYR A 164 4.47 -14.52 0.73
CA TYR A 164 3.16 -15.13 0.94
C TYR A 164 2.09 -14.43 0.08
N THR A 165 1.44 -15.20 -0.79
CA THR A 165 0.34 -14.71 -1.63
C THR A 165 -0.64 -15.85 -1.97
N THR A 166 -1.90 -15.52 -2.04
CA THR A 166 -2.96 -16.38 -2.58
C THR A 166 -3.38 -15.97 -4.00
N LYS A 167 -2.78 -14.90 -4.53
CA LYS A 167 -3.13 -14.33 -5.84
C LYS A 167 -2.29 -14.98 -6.93
N LYS A 168 -2.91 -15.29 -8.09
CA LYS A 168 -2.20 -15.80 -9.29
C LYS A 168 -1.15 -14.80 -9.82
N ARG A 169 -1.38 -13.51 -9.63
CA ARG A 169 -0.46 -12.41 -9.98
C ARG A 169 -0.19 -11.57 -8.75
N GLY A 170 0.99 -11.70 -8.19
CA GLY A 170 1.41 -10.95 -7.00
C GLY A 170 2.66 -11.55 -6.38
N TRP A 171 3.54 -10.72 -5.88
CA TRP A 171 4.85 -11.12 -5.35
C TRP A 171 4.79 -11.49 -3.87
N GLY A 172 3.62 -11.36 -3.23
CA GLY A 172 3.47 -11.64 -1.80
C GLY A 172 4.26 -10.69 -0.89
N LEU A 173 4.63 -9.51 -1.37
CA LEU A 173 5.47 -8.56 -0.62
C LEU A 173 4.66 -7.43 0.03
N GLY A 174 3.41 -7.22 -0.34
CA GLY A 174 2.62 -6.06 0.10
C GLY A 174 2.51 -5.97 1.62
N LEU A 175 1.97 -6.99 2.29
CA LEU A 175 1.77 -6.96 3.74
C LEU A 175 3.09 -6.97 4.52
N SER A 176 4.10 -7.72 4.07
CA SER A 176 5.42 -7.74 4.72
C SER A 176 6.12 -6.39 4.65
N LEU A 177 6.02 -5.69 3.52
CA LEU A 177 6.54 -4.34 3.35
C LEU A 177 5.73 -3.31 4.14
N SER A 178 4.39 -3.39 4.13
CA SER A 178 3.54 -2.54 4.97
C SER A 178 3.90 -2.67 6.44
N LYS A 179 4.11 -3.91 6.92
CA LYS A 179 4.54 -4.16 8.29
C LYS A 179 5.90 -3.54 8.58
N ARG A 180 6.87 -3.70 7.70
CA ARG A 180 8.18 -3.08 7.83
C ARG A 180 8.10 -1.56 7.86
N ILE A 181 7.28 -0.94 6.99
CA ILE A 181 7.11 0.51 6.95
C ILE A 181 6.54 1.01 8.29
N VAL A 182 5.50 0.39 8.78
CA VAL A 182 4.86 0.79 10.03
C VAL A 182 5.78 0.54 11.23
N GLU A 183 6.37 -0.66 11.35
CA GLU A 183 7.11 -1.05 12.55
C GLU A 183 8.53 -0.50 12.58
N TYR A 184 9.24 -0.53 11.46
CA TYR A 184 10.65 -0.12 11.43
C TYR A 184 10.82 1.38 11.22
N TYR A 185 10.07 1.99 10.30
CA TYR A 185 10.23 3.41 9.97
C TYR A 185 9.36 4.31 10.84
N HIS A 186 8.10 3.97 11.08
CA HIS A 186 7.20 4.79 11.89
C HIS A 186 7.15 4.38 13.37
N LYS A 187 7.94 3.35 13.79
CA LYS A 187 7.97 2.84 15.17
C LYS A 187 6.60 2.46 15.74
N GLY A 188 5.68 2.15 14.85
CA GLY A 188 4.32 1.72 15.16
C GLY A 188 4.16 0.21 15.19
N LYS A 189 2.92 -0.25 15.01
CA LYS A 189 2.57 -1.67 14.96
C LYS A 189 1.52 -1.93 13.89
N LEU A 190 1.69 -2.97 13.06
CA LEU A 190 0.68 -3.44 12.10
C LEU A 190 0.32 -4.89 12.41
N VAL A 191 -0.96 -5.13 12.68
CA VAL A 191 -1.48 -6.46 13.01
C VAL A 191 -2.78 -6.76 12.27
N LEU A 192 -3.06 -8.04 12.08
CA LEU A 192 -4.40 -8.52 11.79
C LEU A 192 -5.17 -8.59 13.11
N LYS A 193 -6.07 -7.63 13.35
CA LYS A 193 -6.87 -7.56 14.58
C LYS A 193 -7.91 -8.67 14.64
N SER A 194 -8.58 -8.89 13.52
CA SER A 194 -9.56 -9.96 13.37
C SER A 194 -9.75 -10.30 11.89
N SER A 195 -10.10 -11.53 11.61
CA SER A 195 -10.60 -11.94 10.30
C SER A 195 -11.48 -13.17 10.46
N ASP A 196 -12.73 -13.01 10.09
CA ASP A 196 -13.74 -14.07 10.08
C ASP A 196 -14.53 -13.94 8.77
N PRO A 197 -14.70 -15.01 7.99
CA PRO A 197 -15.44 -14.99 6.72
C PRO A 197 -16.91 -14.55 6.86
N LYS A 198 -17.47 -14.59 8.06
CA LYS A 198 -18.85 -14.16 8.37
C LYS A 198 -18.92 -12.76 9.01
N LYS A 199 -17.79 -12.12 9.20
CA LYS A 199 -17.67 -10.80 9.85
C LYS A 199 -16.72 -9.92 9.02
N LEU A 200 -15.96 -9.08 9.70
CA LEU A 200 -15.00 -8.19 9.09
C LEU A 200 -13.58 -8.73 9.18
N THR A 201 -12.78 -8.52 8.12
CA THR A 201 -11.33 -8.55 8.23
C THR A 201 -10.87 -7.16 8.64
N ILE A 202 -10.06 -7.06 9.69
CA ILE A 202 -9.58 -5.79 10.23
C ILE A 202 -8.07 -5.83 10.36
N PHE A 203 -7.39 -4.99 9.60
CA PHE A 203 -5.99 -4.66 9.80
C PHE A 203 -5.89 -3.41 10.66
N ARG A 204 -5.10 -3.49 11.72
CA ARG A 204 -4.87 -2.38 12.65
C ARG A 204 -3.47 -1.85 12.56
N ILE A 205 -3.35 -0.55 12.35
CA ILE A 205 -2.13 0.24 12.48
C ILE A 205 -2.21 0.99 13.80
N THR A 206 -1.16 0.94 14.59
CA THR A 206 -0.99 1.79 15.79
C THR A 206 0.27 2.63 15.59
N LEU A 207 0.14 3.95 15.70
CA LEU A 207 1.25 4.91 15.61
C LEU A 207 1.33 5.72 16.89
N LYS A 208 2.52 6.25 17.20
CA LYS A 208 2.73 7.19 18.30
C LYS A 208 2.34 8.61 17.87
N LYS A 209 1.80 9.35 18.83
CA LYS A 209 1.59 10.80 18.69
C LYS A 209 2.88 11.56 18.85
#